data_ecb24a66c84ae3d2ef220e51301d476e
#
_entry.id   ecb24a66c84ae3d2ef220e51301d476e
#
_cell.length_a   1.000
_cell.length_b   1.000
_cell.length_c   1.000
_cell.angle_alpha   90.00
_cell.angle_beta   90.00
_cell.angle_gamma   90.00
#
_symmetry.space_group_name_H-M   'P 1'
#
loop_
_entity.id
_entity.type
_entity.pdbx_description
1 polymer ?
#
loop_
_entity_poly.entity_id
_entity_poly.type
_entity_poly.pdbx_seq_one_letter_code
_entity_poly.pdbx_strand_id
1 'polypeptide(L)'
;MLSGWLRACALVMVGMVSASALAVDKPHTAIVVGGGLAGLTAAYELQSKGWQVTLLEAKPAVGGRSGLAGSEWIGNAKAQPLLNQYIDRFKIKAVPAPEFVRTPSYLIEGEYFTGADLATKQPATADAIKRYEAALDDMARSITDPNNPAANSTLFALDQITVSNWLDRLSLPPTARQLINQQIRTRYDEPSRLSLLYLAQQSRVNRDVDDRDRRAARLPGGSAVLAEEFVKQLKVIKTNSPVSAINQDKDGVTVKVGSVGYEAEYVVMAVPLRALSKIQMTPALDAQRLGAIKSTNYGWHDQIMLKFKTPVWDSKARMSGEIYSNTGLGMLWIEPALKGGANVVINLAGDNARIMQAFGDKQLVDQVLIRMQAFYPQARGAFTGYELRRSSIDPSSGGAYLAFGPGQISKYWRLWERPLQRVAFAGEHTDTLYPGTLEGALRSGQRAATQVQGLSEGKSYEPVKAPPPKAPEPVKESNGGIGGFFSNLFGGSKAEPKPAEKAPEVAPAPAPAPAPVTPPPAPVVEPAKPAVTEPAKKAPAKKEPAKKEPAKKEPAKKAAAKPAATHKAPAKTDAAKKAPAKPPADKAATPAASAPASDSKN
;
A
#
# COMPACT_ATOMS: atom_id res chain seq x y z
N MET A 1 -49.15 -36.57 82.81
CA MET A 1 -47.77 -36.32 83.23
C MET A 1 -46.92 -36.73 82.07
N LEU A 2 -46.06 -35.98 81.57
CA LEU A 2 -45.27 -36.02 80.31
C LEU A 2 -45.94 -35.39 79.11
N SER A 3 -45.94 -34.11 79.01
CA SER A 3 -46.09 -33.40 77.78
C SER A 3 -45.47 -32.03 77.95
N GLY A 4 -44.39 -31.79 77.31
CA GLY A 4 -43.86 -30.43 77.30
C GLY A 4 -42.34 -30.35 77.28
N TRP A 5 -41.71 -30.77 76.21
CA TRP A 5 -40.31 -30.37 75.89
C TRP A 5 -39.94 -30.74 74.47
N LEU A 6 -40.65 -30.14 73.53
CA LEU A 6 -40.32 -30.25 72.05
C LEU A 6 -40.78 -29.02 71.28
N ARG A 7 -40.40 -27.84 71.77
CA ARG A 7 -40.58 -26.59 71.04
C ARG A 7 -39.51 -25.60 71.41
N ALA A 8 -38.27 -25.77 70.97
CA ALA A 8 -37.27 -24.68 70.98
C ALA A 8 -35.94 -25.14 70.34
N CYS A 9 -35.89 -25.45 69.04
CA CYS A 9 -34.63 -25.52 68.30
C CYS A 9 -34.92 -25.39 66.76
N ALA A 10 -35.75 -24.42 66.42
CA ALA A 10 -35.95 -24.05 64.98
C ALA A 10 -35.73 -22.54 64.86
N LEU A 11 -34.52 -22.09 65.14
CA LEU A 11 -34.18 -20.69 64.84
C LEU A 11 -32.69 -20.59 64.51
N VAL A 12 -32.50 -19.93 63.32
CA VAL A 12 -31.25 -19.28 62.87
C VAL A 12 -30.20 -20.25 62.31
N MET A 13 -30.51 -20.79 61.12
CA MET A 13 -29.51 -20.82 60.07
C MET A 13 -29.89 -19.77 59.03
N VAL A 14 -29.69 -18.52 59.36
CA VAL A 14 -29.56 -17.45 58.36
C VAL A 14 -28.24 -17.71 57.68
N GLY A 15 -28.31 -18.38 56.53
CA GLY A 15 -27.16 -18.57 55.68
C GLY A 15 -26.57 -17.19 55.35
N MET A 16 -25.34 -16.92 55.79
CA MET A 16 -24.50 -15.92 55.15
C MET A 16 -24.25 -16.39 53.73
N VAL A 17 -25.12 -16.01 52.82
CA VAL A 17 -24.79 -15.93 51.37
C VAL A 17 -23.77 -14.79 51.29
N SER A 18 -22.51 -15.13 51.44
CA SER A 18 -21.42 -14.25 51.00
C SER A 18 -21.68 -13.97 49.55
N ALA A 19 -22.29 -12.83 49.25
CA ALA A 19 -22.27 -12.25 47.90
C ALA A 19 -20.81 -11.96 47.62
N SER A 20 -20.11 -12.95 47.05
CA SER A 20 -18.89 -12.69 46.33
C SER A 20 -19.33 -11.75 45.21
N ALA A 21 -19.20 -10.44 45.43
CA ALA A 21 -19.26 -9.47 44.37
C ALA A 21 -18.18 -9.94 43.40
N LEU A 22 -18.61 -10.55 42.28
CA LEU A 22 -17.75 -10.76 41.13
C LEU A 22 -17.23 -9.37 40.81
N ALA A 23 -15.97 -9.11 41.18
CA ALA A 23 -15.27 -7.95 40.69
C ALA A 23 -15.33 -8.07 39.19
N VAL A 24 -16.17 -7.28 38.55
CA VAL A 24 -16.18 -7.16 37.11
C VAL A 24 -14.83 -6.55 36.78
N ASP A 25 -13.92 -7.38 36.29
CA ASP A 25 -12.61 -6.91 35.86
C ASP A 25 -12.81 -5.72 34.92
N LYS A 26 -12.18 -4.60 35.28
CA LYS A 26 -12.25 -3.39 34.47
C LYS A 26 -11.71 -3.75 33.07
N PRO A 27 -12.49 -3.48 32.01
CA PRO A 27 -12.03 -3.84 30.68
C PRO A 27 -10.71 -3.16 30.34
N HIS A 28 -9.79 -3.91 29.77
CA HIS A 28 -8.50 -3.39 29.30
C HIS A 28 -8.67 -2.23 28.34
N THR A 29 -7.73 -1.31 28.34
CA THR A 29 -7.76 -0.09 27.53
C THR A 29 -6.61 -0.05 26.54
N ALA A 30 -6.90 0.38 25.30
CA ALA A 30 -5.88 0.59 24.29
C ALA A 30 -6.15 1.84 23.46
N ILE A 31 -5.08 2.51 23.05
CA ILE A 31 -5.12 3.58 22.06
C ILE A 31 -4.50 3.06 20.78
N VAL A 32 -5.19 3.28 19.64
CA VAL A 32 -4.66 3.01 18.32
C VAL A 32 -4.35 4.33 17.63
N VAL A 33 -3.10 4.51 17.25
CA VAL A 33 -2.61 5.73 16.57
C VAL A 33 -2.48 5.48 15.08
N GLY A 34 -3.34 6.14 14.29
CA GLY A 34 -3.44 5.99 12.84
C GLY A 34 -4.66 5.20 12.39
N GLY A 35 -5.53 5.83 11.61
CA GLY A 35 -6.80 5.29 11.09
C GLY A 35 -6.68 4.65 9.70
N GLY A 36 -5.50 4.16 9.29
CA GLY A 36 -5.35 3.30 8.11
C GLY A 36 -5.88 1.89 8.35
N LEU A 37 -5.95 1.04 7.32
CA LEU A 37 -6.49 -0.33 7.45
C LEU A 37 -5.82 -1.13 8.58
N ALA A 38 -4.52 -0.99 8.79
CA ALA A 38 -3.83 -1.68 9.88
C ALA A 38 -4.34 -1.24 11.27
N GLY A 39 -4.50 0.07 11.48
CA GLY A 39 -5.04 0.59 12.73
C GLY A 39 -6.51 0.26 12.93
N LEU A 40 -7.33 0.40 11.88
CA LEU A 40 -8.74 0.01 11.91
C LEU A 40 -8.90 -1.47 12.27
N THR A 41 -8.10 -2.34 11.67
CA THR A 41 -8.09 -3.78 11.99
C THR A 41 -7.68 -4.03 13.44
N ALA A 42 -6.59 -3.40 13.90
CA ALA A 42 -6.13 -3.57 15.28
C ALA A 42 -7.20 -3.11 16.29
N ALA A 43 -7.84 -1.96 16.04
CA ALA A 43 -8.90 -1.44 16.88
C ALA A 43 -10.11 -2.38 16.92
N TYR A 44 -10.53 -2.89 15.75
CA TYR A 44 -11.63 -3.83 15.62
C TYR A 44 -11.35 -5.15 16.37
N GLU A 45 -10.18 -5.74 16.16
CA GLU A 45 -9.81 -7.01 16.79
C GLU A 45 -9.68 -6.89 18.32
N LEU A 46 -9.14 -5.78 18.84
CA LEU A 46 -9.11 -5.51 20.28
C LEU A 46 -10.52 -5.29 20.83
N GLN A 47 -11.34 -4.44 20.17
CA GLN A 47 -12.70 -4.17 20.61
C GLN A 47 -13.56 -5.45 20.62
N SER A 48 -13.39 -6.33 19.62
CA SER A 48 -14.12 -7.61 19.55
C SER A 48 -13.76 -8.58 20.70
N LYS A 49 -12.61 -8.37 21.34
CA LYS A 49 -12.17 -9.10 22.54
C LYS A 49 -12.54 -8.40 23.86
N GLY A 50 -13.41 -7.38 23.80
CA GLY A 50 -13.91 -6.69 24.98
C GLY A 50 -13.06 -5.50 25.47
N TRP A 51 -12.02 -5.10 24.71
CA TRP A 51 -11.20 -3.93 25.05
C TRP A 51 -11.96 -2.61 24.82
N GLN A 52 -11.66 -1.63 25.66
CA GLN A 52 -12.03 -0.24 25.39
C GLN A 52 -10.95 0.40 24.53
N VAL A 53 -11.29 0.68 23.28
CA VAL A 53 -10.35 1.18 22.27
C VAL A 53 -10.69 2.60 21.86
N THR A 54 -9.70 3.48 21.88
CA THR A 54 -9.77 4.81 21.25
C THR A 54 -8.85 4.86 20.04
N LEU A 55 -9.38 5.12 18.86
CA LEU A 55 -8.60 5.32 17.65
C LEU A 55 -8.39 6.82 17.40
N LEU A 56 -7.12 7.22 17.22
CA LEU A 56 -6.71 8.60 16.93
C LEU A 56 -6.19 8.69 15.49
N GLU A 57 -6.81 9.53 14.67
CA GLU A 57 -6.41 9.78 13.29
C GLU A 57 -6.07 11.27 13.12
N ALA A 58 -4.92 11.55 12.52
CA ALA A 58 -4.44 12.92 12.31
C ALA A 58 -5.22 13.70 11.26
N LYS A 59 -5.74 13.00 10.25
CA LYS A 59 -6.51 13.57 9.12
C LYS A 59 -7.99 13.68 9.46
N PRO A 60 -8.77 14.47 8.67
CA PRO A 60 -10.21 14.58 8.86
C PRO A 60 -10.99 13.28 8.61
N ALA A 61 -10.39 12.33 7.87
CA ALA A 61 -10.99 11.04 7.54
C ALA A 61 -10.02 9.90 7.76
N VAL A 62 -10.55 8.74 8.13
CA VAL A 62 -9.82 7.46 8.21
C VAL A 62 -9.69 6.80 6.84
N GLY A 63 -8.98 5.68 6.76
CA GLY A 63 -8.70 4.92 5.53
C GLY A 63 -7.23 5.00 5.09
N GLY A 64 -6.53 6.04 5.47
CA GLY A 64 -5.10 6.19 5.18
C GLY A 64 -4.80 6.19 3.68
N ARG A 65 -4.04 5.18 3.21
CA ARG A 65 -3.66 4.99 1.81
C ARG A 65 -4.63 4.11 1.01
N SER A 66 -5.79 3.77 1.55
CA SER A 66 -6.84 3.07 0.82
C SER A 66 -7.27 3.85 -0.42
N GLY A 67 -7.48 3.15 -1.49
CA GLY A 67 -7.42 3.62 -2.84
C GLY A 67 -8.43 4.63 -3.35
N LEU A 68 -8.23 5.02 -4.60
CA LEU A 68 -9.20 5.76 -5.38
C LEU A 68 -10.39 4.87 -5.73
N ALA A 69 -11.58 5.43 -5.74
CA ALA A 69 -12.76 4.72 -6.22
C ALA A 69 -12.56 4.27 -7.67
N GLY A 70 -12.78 2.99 -7.93
CA GLY A 70 -12.71 2.41 -9.27
C GLY A 70 -11.38 1.80 -9.68
N SER A 71 -10.32 1.94 -8.89
CA SER A 71 -8.99 1.41 -9.21
C SER A 71 -8.62 0.11 -8.49
N GLU A 72 -9.53 -0.47 -7.70
CA GLU A 72 -9.17 -1.54 -6.80
C GLU A 72 -9.70 -2.90 -7.22
N TRP A 73 -8.84 -3.57 -7.92
CA TRP A 73 -8.95 -4.99 -8.15
C TRP A 73 -8.39 -5.73 -6.95
N ILE A 74 -9.09 -6.77 -6.54
CA ILE A 74 -8.71 -7.60 -5.42
C ILE A 74 -8.50 -9.04 -5.87
N GLY A 75 -7.58 -9.71 -5.20
CA GLY A 75 -7.38 -11.14 -5.35
C GLY A 75 -8.45 -11.95 -4.65
N ASN A 76 -8.52 -13.22 -5.02
CA ASN A 76 -9.30 -14.21 -4.28
C ASN A 76 -8.62 -14.62 -2.97
N ALA A 77 -9.22 -15.54 -2.22
CA ALA A 77 -8.70 -16.02 -0.95
C ALA A 77 -7.30 -16.69 -1.03
N LYS A 78 -6.87 -17.14 -2.21
CA LYS A 78 -5.52 -17.67 -2.43
C LYS A 78 -4.49 -16.54 -2.45
N ALA A 79 -4.81 -15.43 -3.10
CA ALA A 79 -3.93 -14.27 -3.21
C ALA A 79 -3.97 -13.35 -1.99
N GLN A 80 -5.14 -13.17 -1.38
CA GLN A 80 -5.41 -12.24 -0.28
C GLN A 80 -6.35 -12.88 0.75
N PRO A 81 -5.88 -13.85 1.54
CA PRO A 81 -6.74 -14.66 2.42
C PRO A 81 -7.45 -13.83 3.48
N LEU A 82 -6.76 -12.91 4.17
CA LEU A 82 -7.37 -12.14 5.26
C LEU A 82 -8.28 -11.03 4.74
N LEU A 83 -7.94 -10.41 3.62
CA LEU A 83 -8.81 -9.44 2.94
C LEU A 83 -10.16 -10.08 2.61
N ASN A 84 -10.16 -11.28 2.01
CA ASN A 84 -11.39 -11.98 1.68
C ASN A 84 -12.18 -12.39 2.93
N GLN A 85 -11.52 -12.78 4.03
CA GLN A 85 -12.21 -13.03 5.30
C GLN A 85 -12.96 -11.80 5.83
N TYR A 86 -12.38 -10.59 5.73
CA TYR A 86 -13.08 -9.37 6.14
C TYR A 86 -14.18 -8.96 5.16
N ILE A 87 -13.98 -9.17 3.85
CA ILE A 87 -15.04 -8.96 2.84
C ILE A 87 -16.25 -9.81 3.17
N ASP A 88 -16.05 -11.09 3.45
CA ASP A 88 -17.12 -12.02 3.83
C ASP A 88 -17.75 -11.66 5.18
N ARG A 89 -16.92 -11.35 6.18
CA ARG A 89 -17.37 -10.97 7.53
C ARG A 89 -18.27 -9.74 7.52
N PHE A 90 -17.91 -8.73 6.73
CA PHE A 90 -18.68 -7.49 6.60
C PHE A 90 -19.73 -7.54 5.48
N LYS A 91 -19.83 -8.67 4.78
CA LYS A 91 -20.76 -8.87 3.66
C LYS A 91 -20.61 -7.82 2.56
N ILE A 92 -19.36 -7.42 2.28
CA ILE A 92 -19.04 -6.45 1.24
C ILE A 92 -19.29 -7.11 -0.13
N LYS A 93 -20.05 -6.44 -0.98
CA LYS A 93 -20.36 -6.96 -2.31
C LYS A 93 -19.18 -6.75 -3.26
N ALA A 94 -18.41 -7.79 -3.52
CA ALA A 94 -17.43 -7.81 -4.60
C ALA A 94 -18.08 -8.21 -5.93
N VAL A 95 -17.57 -7.66 -7.03
CA VAL A 95 -18.03 -7.97 -8.40
C VAL A 95 -16.94 -8.81 -9.08
N PRO A 96 -17.24 -10.03 -9.54
CA PRO A 96 -16.26 -10.87 -10.24
C PRO A 96 -15.62 -10.14 -11.43
N ALA A 97 -14.33 -10.33 -11.61
CA ALA A 97 -13.61 -9.77 -12.75
C ALA A 97 -13.96 -10.53 -14.03
N PRO A 98 -14.22 -9.84 -15.15
CA PRO A 98 -14.31 -10.47 -16.46
C PRO A 98 -13.00 -11.17 -16.82
N GLU A 99 -13.08 -12.30 -17.55
CA GLU A 99 -11.91 -13.10 -17.92
C GLU A 99 -10.83 -12.30 -18.66
N PHE A 100 -11.24 -11.42 -19.58
CA PHE A 100 -10.34 -10.64 -20.42
C PHE A 100 -9.48 -9.58 -19.65
N VAL A 101 -9.83 -9.24 -18.41
CA VAL A 101 -9.02 -8.30 -17.61
C VAL A 101 -7.98 -8.99 -16.73
N ARG A 102 -7.95 -10.32 -16.72
CA ARG A 102 -7.13 -11.12 -15.80
C ARG A 102 -5.70 -11.37 -16.28
N THR A 103 -5.40 -11.03 -17.54
CA THR A 103 -4.06 -11.18 -18.12
C THR A 103 -3.48 -9.82 -18.52
N PRO A 104 -2.18 -9.57 -18.31
CA PRO A 104 -1.57 -8.33 -18.72
C PRO A 104 -1.48 -8.21 -20.23
N SER A 105 -1.50 -6.97 -20.71
CA SER A 105 -1.28 -6.58 -22.09
C SER A 105 -0.19 -5.51 -22.16
N TYR A 106 0.19 -5.13 -23.38
CA TYR A 106 1.34 -4.24 -23.59
C TYR A 106 0.99 -3.15 -24.59
N LEU A 107 1.50 -1.94 -24.35
CA LEU A 107 1.48 -0.82 -25.29
C LEU A 107 2.93 -0.49 -25.65
N ILE A 108 3.37 -0.93 -26.84
CA ILE A 108 4.74 -0.79 -27.31
C ILE A 108 4.75 0.20 -28.46
N GLU A 109 5.38 1.35 -28.27
CA GLU A 109 5.47 2.42 -29.29
C GLU A 109 4.12 2.84 -29.85
N GLY A 110 3.05 2.71 -29.04
CA GLY A 110 1.68 3.07 -29.44
C GLY A 110 0.86 1.92 -30.00
N GLU A 111 1.44 0.77 -30.33
CA GLU A 111 0.73 -0.42 -30.74
C GLU A 111 0.35 -1.29 -29.53
N TYR A 112 -0.88 -1.80 -29.52
CA TYR A 112 -1.40 -2.67 -28.48
C TYR A 112 -1.14 -4.15 -28.79
N PHE A 113 -0.66 -4.88 -27.79
CA PHE A 113 -0.39 -6.31 -27.85
C PHE A 113 -1.05 -7.04 -26.68
N THR A 114 -1.81 -8.08 -26.95
CA THR A 114 -2.09 -9.11 -25.95
C THR A 114 -0.83 -9.93 -25.68
N GLY A 115 -0.81 -10.75 -24.61
CA GLY A 115 0.30 -11.68 -24.40
C GLY A 115 0.53 -12.65 -25.56
N ALA A 116 -0.56 -13.08 -26.24
CA ALA A 116 -0.48 -13.93 -27.43
C ALA A 116 0.08 -13.18 -28.65
N ASP A 117 -0.36 -11.94 -28.86
CA ASP A 117 0.17 -11.10 -29.95
C ASP A 117 1.66 -10.81 -29.76
N LEU A 118 2.09 -10.57 -28.50
CA LEU A 118 3.49 -10.33 -28.20
C LEU A 118 4.35 -11.55 -28.58
N ALA A 119 3.88 -12.75 -28.25
CA ALA A 119 4.59 -13.99 -28.55
C ALA A 119 4.74 -14.25 -30.07
N THR A 120 3.76 -13.83 -30.87
CA THR A 120 3.77 -14.03 -32.32
C THR A 120 4.46 -12.91 -33.09
N LYS A 121 4.21 -11.66 -32.71
CA LYS A 121 4.71 -10.48 -33.45
C LYS A 121 6.07 -9.99 -32.96
N GLN A 122 6.40 -10.23 -31.68
CA GLN A 122 7.66 -9.84 -31.05
C GLN A 122 8.27 -10.97 -30.22
N PRO A 123 8.60 -12.12 -30.84
CA PRO A 123 9.03 -13.32 -30.13
C PRO A 123 10.27 -13.07 -29.26
N ALA A 124 11.25 -12.31 -29.73
CA ALA A 124 12.44 -11.98 -28.95
C ALA A 124 12.13 -11.24 -27.63
N THR A 125 11.15 -10.33 -27.65
CA THR A 125 10.67 -9.62 -26.46
C THR A 125 9.94 -10.57 -25.51
N ALA A 126 9.04 -11.40 -26.03
CA ALA A 126 8.28 -12.39 -25.25
C ALA A 126 9.20 -13.42 -24.59
N ASP A 127 10.17 -13.96 -25.33
CA ASP A 127 11.13 -14.93 -24.80
C ASP A 127 12.07 -14.32 -23.75
N ALA A 128 12.44 -13.05 -23.91
CA ALA A 128 13.22 -12.35 -22.90
C ALA A 128 12.43 -12.16 -21.59
N ILE A 129 11.14 -11.85 -21.67
CA ILE A 129 10.25 -11.76 -20.49
C ILE A 129 10.16 -13.13 -19.80
N LYS A 130 9.95 -14.21 -20.55
CA LYS A 130 9.94 -15.59 -20.01
C LYS A 130 11.25 -15.96 -19.32
N ARG A 131 12.41 -15.61 -19.92
CA ARG A 131 13.72 -15.86 -19.28
C ARG A 131 13.87 -15.09 -17.97
N TYR A 132 13.42 -13.84 -17.92
CA TYR A 132 13.39 -13.05 -16.70
C TYR A 132 12.50 -13.72 -15.63
N GLU A 133 11.28 -14.12 -15.98
CA GLU A 133 10.34 -14.78 -15.06
C GLU A 133 10.90 -16.10 -14.53
N ALA A 134 11.52 -16.92 -15.38
CA ALA A 134 12.15 -18.17 -14.99
C ALA A 134 13.32 -17.94 -14.02
N ALA A 135 14.20 -16.99 -14.32
CA ALA A 135 15.33 -16.65 -13.46
C ALA A 135 14.88 -16.10 -12.09
N LEU A 136 13.80 -15.31 -12.06
CA LEU A 136 13.21 -14.83 -10.82
C LEU A 136 12.57 -15.95 -10.00
N ASP A 137 11.88 -16.89 -10.65
CA ASP A 137 11.28 -18.05 -9.98
C ASP A 137 12.35 -18.98 -9.40
N ASP A 138 13.49 -19.15 -10.06
CA ASP A 138 14.61 -19.92 -9.52
C ASP A 138 15.17 -19.31 -8.24
N MET A 139 15.34 -17.97 -8.20
CA MET A 139 15.71 -17.28 -6.97
C MET A 139 14.63 -17.43 -5.88
N ALA A 140 13.38 -17.29 -6.25
CA ALA A 140 12.25 -17.43 -5.32
C ALA A 140 12.20 -18.81 -4.68
N ARG A 141 12.48 -19.88 -5.44
CA ARG A 141 12.55 -21.27 -4.93
C ARG A 141 13.62 -21.45 -3.86
N SER A 142 14.69 -20.68 -3.91
CA SER A 142 15.77 -20.79 -2.91
C SER A 142 15.40 -20.20 -1.55
N ILE A 143 14.32 -19.42 -1.47
CA ILE A 143 13.81 -18.86 -0.21
C ILE A 143 12.93 -19.91 0.46
N THR A 144 13.45 -20.59 1.47
CA THR A 144 12.74 -21.63 2.22
C THR A 144 11.70 -21.04 3.18
N ASP A 145 12.02 -19.94 3.85
CA ASP A 145 11.09 -19.18 4.72
C ASP A 145 10.89 -17.76 4.21
N PRO A 146 9.76 -17.47 3.55
CA PRO A 146 9.48 -16.13 3.06
C PRO A 146 9.23 -15.09 4.17
N ASN A 147 8.92 -15.53 5.40
CA ASN A 147 8.83 -14.63 6.56
C ASN A 147 10.21 -14.17 7.04
N ASN A 148 11.27 -14.89 6.68
CA ASN A 148 12.64 -14.55 7.06
C ASN A 148 13.62 -14.83 5.92
N PRO A 149 13.53 -14.11 4.79
CA PRO A 149 14.32 -14.37 3.59
C PRO A 149 15.83 -14.22 3.82
N ALA A 150 16.25 -13.41 4.82
CA ALA A 150 17.65 -13.21 5.17
C ALA A 150 18.22 -14.26 6.14
N ALA A 151 17.43 -15.25 6.58
CA ALA A 151 17.92 -16.32 7.45
C ALA A 151 18.98 -17.20 6.78
N ASN A 152 18.96 -17.32 5.46
CA ASN A 152 19.95 -18.02 4.68
C ASN A 152 21.10 -17.07 4.29
N SER A 153 22.31 -17.32 4.80
CA SER A 153 23.50 -16.48 4.51
C SER A 153 23.83 -16.40 3.02
N THR A 154 23.53 -17.45 2.26
CA THR A 154 23.74 -17.47 0.80
C THR A 154 22.86 -16.41 0.10
N LEU A 155 21.66 -16.14 0.62
CA LEU A 155 20.74 -15.16 0.07
C LEU A 155 21.07 -13.73 0.51
N PHE A 156 21.91 -13.57 1.55
CA PHE A 156 22.35 -12.25 2.03
C PHE A 156 22.98 -11.41 0.92
N ALA A 157 23.74 -12.03 0.03
CA ALA A 157 24.37 -11.36 -1.09
C ALA A 157 23.33 -10.75 -2.06
N LEU A 158 22.15 -11.35 -2.21
CA LEU A 158 21.08 -10.80 -3.04
C LEU A 158 20.52 -9.49 -2.46
N ASP A 159 20.56 -9.33 -1.13
CA ASP A 159 20.12 -8.07 -0.50
C ASP A 159 21.06 -6.88 -0.80
N GLN A 160 22.30 -7.16 -1.18
CA GLN A 160 23.29 -6.11 -1.49
C GLN A 160 23.22 -5.64 -2.94
N ILE A 161 22.42 -6.29 -3.80
CA ILE A 161 22.35 -6.05 -5.23
C ILE A 161 21.01 -5.35 -5.55
N THR A 162 21.06 -4.34 -6.42
CA THR A 162 19.83 -3.77 -6.97
C THR A 162 19.22 -4.70 -8.02
N VAL A 163 17.90 -4.66 -8.16
CA VAL A 163 17.23 -5.36 -9.26
C VAL A 163 17.79 -4.91 -10.62
N SER A 164 18.10 -3.62 -10.80
CA SER A 164 18.68 -3.11 -12.05
C SER A 164 19.99 -3.81 -12.38
N ASN A 165 20.93 -3.93 -11.41
CA ASN A 165 22.21 -4.58 -11.62
C ASN A 165 22.07 -6.06 -12.00
N TRP A 166 21.06 -6.74 -11.49
CA TRP A 166 20.75 -8.10 -11.89
C TRP A 166 20.19 -8.17 -13.31
N LEU A 167 19.22 -7.30 -13.66
CA LEU A 167 18.63 -7.24 -15.00
C LEU A 167 19.68 -6.93 -16.08
N ASP A 168 20.73 -6.16 -15.78
CA ASP A 168 21.82 -5.84 -16.70
C ASP A 168 22.60 -7.11 -17.13
N ARG A 169 22.62 -8.13 -16.29
CA ARG A 169 23.29 -9.42 -16.57
C ARG A 169 22.47 -10.37 -17.43
N LEU A 170 21.16 -10.12 -17.58
CA LEU A 170 20.26 -10.98 -18.34
C LEU A 170 20.32 -10.72 -19.86
N SER A 171 21.09 -9.75 -20.33
CA SER A 171 21.21 -9.38 -21.75
C SER A 171 19.84 -9.23 -22.44
N LEU A 172 18.96 -8.43 -21.83
CA LEU A 172 17.58 -8.25 -22.30
C LEU A 172 17.53 -7.27 -23.48
N PRO A 173 16.76 -7.55 -24.54
CA PRO A 173 16.44 -6.55 -25.56
C PRO A 173 15.84 -5.28 -24.95
N PRO A 174 16.09 -4.09 -25.52
CA PRO A 174 15.64 -2.81 -24.94
C PRO A 174 14.13 -2.76 -24.61
N THR A 175 13.29 -3.22 -25.51
CA THR A 175 11.82 -3.25 -25.31
C THR A 175 11.45 -4.16 -24.13
N ALA A 176 12.00 -5.38 -24.07
CA ALA A 176 11.76 -6.30 -22.95
C ALA A 176 12.22 -5.67 -21.63
N ARG A 177 13.41 -5.06 -21.60
CA ARG A 177 13.94 -4.37 -20.43
C ARG A 177 13.02 -3.25 -19.94
N GLN A 178 12.48 -2.42 -20.86
CA GLN A 178 11.55 -1.35 -20.52
C GLN A 178 10.25 -1.87 -19.93
N LEU A 179 9.68 -2.93 -20.51
CA LEU A 179 8.44 -3.55 -20.03
C LEU A 179 8.64 -4.20 -18.66
N ILE A 180 9.73 -4.94 -18.45
CA ILE A 180 10.09 -5.54 -17.16
C ILE A 180 10.29 -4.44 -16.10
N ASN A 181 11.05 -3.38 -16.43
CA ASN A 181 11.21 -2.25 -15.53
C ASN A 181 9.86 -1.63 -15.16
N GLN A 182 8.94 -1.49 -16.14
CA GLN A 182 7.62 -0.93 -15.89
C GLN A 182 6.76 -1.82 -14.99
N GLN A 183 6.82 -3.15 -15.16
CA GLN A 183 6.14 -4.09 -14.28
C GLN A 183 6.64 -3.98 -12.83
N ILE A 184 7.97 -3.97 -12.65
CA ILE A 184 8.61 -3.91 -11.33
C ILE A 184 8.29 -2.57 -10.65
N ARG A 185 8.47 -1.44 -11.35
CA ARG A 185 8.23 -0.12 -10.76
C ARG A 185 6.77 0.09 -10.37
N THR A 186 5.83 -0.43 -11.15
CA THR A 186 4.40 -0.32 -10.85
C THR A 186 4.02 -1.08 -9.59
N ARG A 187 4.64 -2.23 -9.33
CA ARG A 187 4.33 -3.08 -8.17
C ARG A 187 5.11 -2.70 -6.92
N TYR A 188 6.32 -2.16 -7.08
CA TYR A 188 7.25 -1.91 -5.97
C TYR A 188 7.87 -0.52 -6.01
N ASP A 189 8.95 -0.33 -6.75
CA ASP A 189 9.63 0.94 -6.99
C ASP A 189 10.61 0.78 -8.17
N GLU A 190 11.42 1.80 -8.43
CA GLU A 190 12.43 1.77 -9.48
C GLU A 190 13.44 0.62 -9.26
N PRO A 191 13.72 -0.22 -10.27
CA PRO A 191 14.64 -1.34 -10.15
C PRO A 191 16.02 -0.99 -9.61
N SER A 192 16.52 0.24 -9.86
CA SER A 192 17.78 0.74 -9.33
C SER A 192 17.78 1.03 -7.82
N ARG A 193 16.60 1.07 -7.20
CA ARG A 193 16.40 1.35 -5.77
C ARG A 193 15.93 0.14 -4.97
N LEU A 194 15.57 -0.94 -5.65
CA LEU A 194 14.95 -2.13 -5.07
C LEU A 194 16.00 -3.21 -4.80
N SER A 195 15.95 -3.83 -3.62
CA SER A 195 16.76 -5.02 -3.30
C SER A 195 16.33 -6.21 -4.16
N LEU A 196 17.29 -6.94 -4.71
CA LEU A 196 17.00 -8.18 -5.45
C LEU A 196 16.40 -9.24 -4.54
N LEU A 197 16.83 -9.33 -3.27
CA LEU A 197 16.23 -10.25 -2.30
C LEU A 197 14.77 -9.90 -2.01
N TYR A 198 14.43 -8.60 -1.97
CA TYR A 198 13.03 -8.18 -1.81
C TYR A 198 12.16 -8.64 -2.98
N LEU A 199 12.62 -8.44 -4.21
CA LEU A 199 11.90 -8.90 -5.40
C LEU A 199 11.73 -10.43 -5.40
N ALA A 200 12.77 -11.17 -5.05
CA ALA A 200 12.73 -12.63 -4.94
C ALA A 200 11.77 -13.12 -3.84
N GLN A 201 11.76 -12.45 -2.69
CA GLN A 201 10.82 -12.75 -1.59
C GLN A 201 9.35 -12.50 -2.02
N GLN A 202 9.09 -11.39 -2.68
CA GLN A 202 7.75 -11.10 -3.20
C GLN A 202 7.32 -12.14 -4.26
N SER A 203 8.24 -12.56 -5.12
CA SER A 203 7.99 -13.65 -6.07
C SER A 203 7.73 -14.98 -5.36
N ARG A 204 8.47 -15.29 -4.28
CA ARG A 204 8.28 -16.52 -3.49
C ARG A 204 6.90 -16.61 -2.86
N VAL A 205 6.44 -15.51 -2.25
CA VAL A 205 5.11 -15.43 -1.62
C VAL A 205 3.99 -15.58 -2.65
N ASN A 206 4.18 -15.04 -3.83
CA ASN A 206 3.18 -15.03 -4.90
C ASN A 206 3.35 -16.17 -5.91
N ARG A 207 4.23 -17.12 -5.66
CA ARG A 207 4.62 -18.15 -6.64
C ARG A 207 3.45 -19.01 -7.12
N ASP A 208 2.57 -19.39 -6.19
CA ASP A 208 1.40 -20.22 -6.50
C ASP A 208 0.15 -19.38 -6.83
N VAL A 209 0.29 -18.06 -6.90
CA VAL A 209 -0.78 -17.10 -7.18
C VAL A 209 -0.62 -16.60 -8.61
N ASP A 210 -1.54 -16.97 -9.48
CA ASP A 210 -1.54 -16.48 -10.87
C ASP A 210 -2.21 -15.11 -11.02
N ASP A 211 -2.18 -14.56 -12.21
CA ASP A 211 -2.80 -13.27 -12.50
C ASP A 211 -4.32 -13.28 -12.36
N ARG A 212 -4.98 -14.42 -12.55
CA ARG A 212 -6.42 -14.59 -12.33
C ARG A 212 -6.75 -14.56 -10.85
N ASP A 213 -5.92 -15.19 -10.02
CA ASP A 213 -6.05 -15.13 -8.56
C ASP A 213 -5.89 -13.69 -8.04
N ARG A 214 -4.94 -12.91 -8.59
CA ARG A 214 -4.67 -11.53 -8.17
C ARG A 214 -5.76 -10.54 -8.58
N ARG A 215 -6.45 -10.81 -9.69
CA ARG A 215 -7.48 -9.95 -10.26
C ARG A 215 -8.83 -10.65 -10.34
N ALA A 216 -9.21 -11.30 -9.24
CA ALA A 216 -10.41 -12.13 -9.20
C ALA A 216 -11.70 -11.33 -9.15
N ALA A 217 -11.69 -10.17 -8.50
CA ALA A 217 -12.88 -9.35 -8.31
C ALA A 217 -12.54 -7.86 -8.17
N ARG A 218 -13.57 -7.04 -8.15
CA ARG A 218 -13.51 -5.60 -7.90
C ARG A 218 -14.40 -5.22 -6.74
N LEU A 219 -13.95 -4.29 -5.92
CA LEU A 219 -14.77 -3.65 -4.89
C LEU A 219 -15.37 -2.36 -5.47
N PRO A 220 -16.70 -2.28 -5.71
CA PRO A 220 -17.35 -1.04 -6.07
C PRO A 220 -17.14 0.01 -4.98
N GLY A 221 -16.49 1.14 -5.31
CA GLY A 221 -16.06 2.14 -4.34
C GLY A 221 -14.63 1.96 -3.83
N GLY A 222 -13.92 0.92 -4.30
CA GLY A 222 -12.52 0.69 -3.97
C GLY A 222 -12.31 0.13 -2.57
N SER A 223 -11.04 0.05 -2.13
CA SER A 223 -10.68 -0.44 -0.80
C SER A 223 -11.12 0.51 0.34
N ALA A 224 -11.57 1.73 0.01
CA ALA A 224 -12.19 2.64 0.97
C ALA A 224 -13.45 2.03 1.62
N VAL A 225 -14.22 1.23 0.88
CA VAL A 225 -15.41 0.54 1.40
C VAL A 225 -15.08 -0.36 2.59
N LEU A 226 -13.92 -1.04 2.55
CA LEU A 226 -13.48 -1.86 3.68
C LEU A 226 -13.18 -1.00 4.93
N ALA A 227 -12.54 0.16 4.75
CA ALA A 227 -12.30 1.08 5.85
C ALA A 227 -13.61 1.61 6.46
N GLU A 228 -14.60 1.92 5.63
CA GLU A 228 -15.94 2.35 6.06
C GLU A 228 -16.65 1.28 6.87
N GLU A 229 -16.54 0.01 6.49
CA GLU A 229 -17.13 -1.09 7.25
C GLU A 229 -16.47 -1.26 8.63
N PHE A 230 -15.16 -1.14 8.74
CA PHE A 230 -14.49 -1.10 10.04
C PHE A 230 -14.99 0.07 10.90
N VAL A 231 -15.15 1.25 10.32
CA VAL A 231 -15.64 2.45 11.03
C VAL A 231 -17.01 2.20 11.66
N LYS A 232 -17.92 1.53 10.94
CA LYS A 232 -19.27 1.18 11.46
C LYS A 232 -19.23 0.28 12.69
N GLN A 233 -18.14 -0.47 12.88
CA GLN A 233 -17.98 -1.38 14.02
C GLN A 233 -17.31 -0.72 15.23
N LEU A 234 -16.56 0.36 15.03
CA LEU A 234 -15.75 0.96 16.09
C LEU A 234 -16.54 2.00 16.91
N LYS A 235 -16.38 1.95 18.25
CA LYS A 235 -17.12 2.80 19.19
C LYS A 235 -16.54 4.22 19.29
N VAL A 236 -15.21 4.34 19.31
CA VAL A 236 -14.53 5.64 19.55
C VAL A 236 -13.46 5.88 18.50
N ILE A 237 -13.75 6.81 17.60
CA ILE A 237 -12.80 7.31 16.60
C ILE A 237 -12.70 8.83 16.77
N LYS A 238 -11.48 9.34 16.86
CA LYS A 238 -11.17 10.77 16.93
C LYS A 238 -10.31 11.15 15.72
N THR A 239 -10.91 11.82 14.77
CA THR A 239 -10.22 12.44 13.62
C THR A 239 -9.65 13.81 14.00
N ASN A 240 -8.85 14.43 13.12
CA ASN A 240 -8.14 15.69 13.40
C ASN A 240 -7.35 15.65 14.71
N SER A 241 -6.79 14.48 15.04
CA SER A 241 -6.09 14.21 16.30
C SER A 241 -4.62 13.81 16.03
N PRO A 242 -3.77 14.75 15.57
CA PRO A 242 -2.37 14.50 15.29
C PRO A 242 -1.60 14.24 16.59
N VAL A 243 -1.17 12.98 16.78
CA VAL A 243 -0.36 12.57 17.93
C VAL A 243 1.03 13.18 17.80
N SER A 244 1.51 13.83 18.86
CA SER A 244 2.82 14.47 18.94
C SER A 244 3.81 13.74 19.83
N ALA A 245 3.33 13.04 20.87
CA ALA A 245 4.19 12.28 21.78
C ALA A 245 3.48 11.05 22.37
N ILE A 246 4.27 10.05 22.74
CA ILE A 246 3.85 8.86 23.47
C ILE A 246 4.85 8.64 24.60
N ASN A 247 4.35 8.68 25.83
CA ASN A 247 5.11 8.39 27.03
C ASN A 247 4.57 7.10 27.63
N GLN A 248 5.43 6.14 27.91
CA GLN A 248 5.06 4.88 28.56
C GLN A 248 5.93 4.62 29.77
N ASP A 249 5.35 4.00 30.78
CA ASP A 249 6.00 3.54 31.98
C ASP A 249 5.49 2.15 32.44
N LYS A 250 5.75 1.78 33.67
CA LYS A 250 5.29 0.50 34.24
C LYS A 250 3.76 0.42 34.42
N ASP A 251 3.08 1.57 34.53
CA ASP A 251 1.66 1.65 34.87
C ASP A 251 0.77 1.79 33.62
N GLY A 252 1.28 2.44 32.55
CA GLY A 252 0.49 2.64 31.33
C GLY A 252 1.18 3.46 30.24
N VAL A 253 0.36 4.06 29.41
CA VAL A 253 0.80 4.90 28.29
C VAL A 253 -0.03 6.18 28.24
N THR A 254 0.63 7.32 28.06
CA THR A 254 0.01 8.62 27.77
C THR A 254 0.31 9.02 26.34
N VAL A 255 -0.73 9.24 25.52
CA VAL A 255 -0.65 9.70 24.13
C VAL A 255 -1.08 11.16 24.05
N LYS A 256 -0.21 12.05 23.55
CA LYS A 256 -0.46 13.50 23.47
C LYS A 256 -0.95 13.92 22.09
N VAL A 257 -2.06 14.68 22.10
CA VAL A 257 -2.63 15.37 20.92
C VAL A 257 -2.76 16.85 21.30
N GLY A 258 -1.86 17.70 20.82
CA GLY A 258 -1.76 19.08 21.30
C GLY A 258 -1.53 19.12 22.81
N SER A 259 -2.42 19.81 23.55
CA SER A 259 -2.39 19.90 25.02
C SER A 259 -3.13 18.75 25.73
N VAL A 260 -3.85 17.89 24.98
CA VAL A 260 -4.67 16.81 25.57
C VAL A 260 -3.84 15.53 25.68
N GLY A 261 -3.85 14.90 26.88
CA GLY A 261 -3.32 13.57 27.12
C GLY A 261 -4.45 12.52 27.11
N TYR A 262 -4.24 11.43 26.39
CA TYR A 262 -5.08 10.24 26.41
C TYR A 262 -4.33 9.12 27.11
N GLU A 263 -4.97 8.47 28.06
CA GLU A 263 -4.35 7.40 28.86
C GLU A 263 -4.92 6.03 28.47
N ALA A 264 -4.06 5.02 28.45
CA ALA A 264 -4.43 3.63 28.24
C ALA A 264 -3.36 2.70 28.80
N GLU A 265 -3.66 1.40 28.90
CA GLU A 265 -2.68 0.39 29.28
C GLU A 265 -1.68 0.10 28.15
N TYR A 266 -2.13 0.14 26.89
CA TYR A 266 -1.33 -0.20 25.70
C TYR A 266 -1.62 0.72 24.53
N VAL A 267 -0.66 0.76 23.60
CA VAL A 267 -0.79 1.50 22.33
C VAL A 267 -0.49 0.58 21.14
N VAL A 268 -1.28 0.70 20.08
CA VAL A 268 -0.92 0.22 18.76
C VAL A 268 -0.52 1.40 17.89
N MET A 269 0.75 1.43 17.48
CA MET A 269 1.30 2.41 16.55
C MET A 269 1.10 1.94 15.12
N ALA A 270 0.15 2.55 14.40
CA ALA A 270 -0.27 2.15 13.05
C ALA A 270 -0.06 3.27 12.01
N VAL A 271 1.04 4.01 12.14
CA VAL A 271 1.38 5.13 11.25
C VAL A 271 2.56 4.80 10.34
N PRO A 272 2.67 5.42 9.14
CA PRO A 272 3.85 5.27 8.29
C PRO A 272 5.14 5.72 8.99
N LEU A 273 6.29 5.16 8.61
CA LEU A 273 7.60 5.48 9.23
C LEU A 273 7.90 6.98 9.22
N ARG A 274 7.53 7.68 8.15
CA ARG A 274 7.71 9.14 8.07
C ARG A 274 6.85 9.90 9.08
N ALA A 275 5.64 9.44 9.35
CA ALA A 275 4.81 10.03 10.40
C ALA A 275 5.35 9.69 11.78
N LEU A 276 5.81 8.45 11.99
CA LEU A 276 6.44 8.00 13.23
C LEU A 276 7.66 8.85 13.60
N SER A 277 8.46 9.30 12.60
CA SER A 277 9.61 10.18 12.85
C SER A 277 9.26 11.54 13.49
N LYS A 278 7.99 11.94 13.45
CA LYS A 278 7.49 13.19 14.02
C LYS A 278 6.87 13.01 15.42
N ILE A 279 6.76 11.78 15.90
CA ILE A 279 6.17 11.46 17.20
C ILE A 279 7.30 11.21 18.20
N GLN A 280 7.33 12.02 19.25
CA GLN A 280 8.30 11.84 20.35
C GLN A 280 7.92 10.60 21.17
N MET A 281 8.86 9.67 21.34
CA MET A 281 8.67 8.47 22.14
C MET A 281 9.47 8.56 23.44
N THR A 282 8.87 8.20 24.56
CA THR A 282 9.54 8.05 25.86
C THR A 282 9.17 6.69 26.45
N PRO A 283 10.11 5.77 26.67
CA PRO A 283 11.52 5.82 26.27
C PRO A 283 11.70 5.98 24.77
N ALA A 284 12.85 6.55 24.35
CA ALA A 284 13.16 6.74 22.94
C ALA A 284 13.24 5.40 22.18
N LEU A 285 12.97 5.42 20.89
CA LEU A 285 13.21 4.28 20.02
C LEU A 285 14.70 3.91 20.01
N ASP A 286 15.00 2.62 19.91
CA ASP A 286 16.36 2.13 19.77
C ASP A 286 17.03 2.60 18.45
N ALA A 287 18.36 2.53 18.42
CA ALA A 287 19.14 3.00 17.27
C ALA A 287 18.77 2.29 15.96
N GLN A 288 18.39 1.01 16.01
CA GLN A 288 18.02 0.24 14.84
C GLN A 288 16.67 0.73 14.25
N ARG A 289 15.67 1.00 15.11
CA ARG A 289 14.40 1.58 14.69
C ARG A 289 14.56 3.00 14.16
N LEU A 290 15.38 3.83 14.81
CA LEU A 290 15.69 5.18 14.31
C LEU A 290 16.41 5.11 12.94
N GLY A 291 17.32 4.16 12.77
CA GLY A 291 17.97 3.88 11.49
C GLY A 291 16.98 3.45 10.41
N ALA A 292 16.05 2.57 10.74
CA ALA A 292 15.00 2.13 9.82
C ALA A 292 14.08 3.28 9.38
N ILE A 293 13.63 4.11 10.32
CA ILE A 293 12.81 5.30 10.01
C ILE A 293 13.52 6.22 9.01
N LYS A 294 14.83 6.36 9.13
CA LYS A 294 15.65 7.28 8.34
C LYS A 294 15.95 6.77 6.94
N SER A 295 16.14 5.47 6.78
CA SER A 295 16.73 4.87 5.58
C SER A 295 15.82 3.90 4.83
N THR A 296 14.71 3.42 5.42
CA THR A 296 13.82 2.51 4.70
C THR A 296 13.17 3.20 3.52
N ASN A 297 13.28 2.60 2.35
CA ASN A 297 12.69 3.12 1.13
C ASN A 297 11.18 2.92 1.10
N TYR A 298 10.50 3.90 0.52
CA TYR A 298 9.11 3.80 0.10
C TYR A 298 9.01 3.91 -1.41
N GLY A 299 8.19 3.07 -2.02
CA GLY A 299 7.88 3.14 -3.43
C GLY A 299 7.08 4.40 -3.75
N TRP A 300 7.35 4.97 -4.91
CA TRP A 300 6.63 6.13 -5.41
C TRP A 300 5.59 5.67 -6.42
N HIS A 301 4.33 5.97 -6.14
CA HIS A 301 3.21 5.54 -6.96
C HIS A 301 2.10 6.58 -6.90
N ASP A 302 1.82 7.21 -8.02
CA ASP A 302 0.73 8.16 -8.21
C ASP A 302 -0.29 7.59 -9.19
N GLN A 303 -1.57 7.81 -8.92
CA GLN A 303 -2.67 7.36 -9.75
C GLN A 303 -3.43 8.56 -10.32
N ILE A 304 -3.68 8.53 -11.62
CA ILE A 304 -4.43 9.53 -12.35
C ILE A 304 -5.58 8.82 -13.04
N MET A 305 -6.80 9.00 -12.58
CA MET A 305 -7.99 8.53 -13.28
C MET A 305 -8.43 9.60 -14.27
N LEU A 306 -8.32 9.33 -15.54
CA LEU A 306 -8.85 10.16 -16.61
C LEU A 306 -10.23 9.67 -17.05
N LYS A 307 -11.19 10.59 -17.14
CA LYS A 307 -12.58 10.31 -17.54
C LYS A 307 -12.83 10.83 -18.94
N PHE A 308 -13.44 10.00 -19.78
CA PHE A 308 -13.75 10.32 -21.18
C PHE A 308 -15.23 10.10 -21.48
N LYS A 309 -15.79 10.90 -22.41
CA LYS A 309 -17.17 10.74 -22.91
C LYS A 309 -17.36 9.38 -23.58
N THR A 310 -16.34 8.95 -24.33
CA THR A 310 -16.29 7.71 -25.09
C THR A 310 -14.90 7.11 -24.97
N PRO A 311 -14.73 5.79 -25.17
CA PRO A 311 -13.40 5.19 -25.29
C PRO A 311 -12.58 5.90 -26.38
N VAL A 312 -11.33 6.27 -26.05
CA VAL A 312 -10.40 6.93 -26.97
C VAL A 312 -9.44 5.96 -27.65
N TRP A 313 -9.39 4.73 -27.16
CA TRP A 313 -8.67 3.60 -27.73
C TRP A 313 -9.54 2.84 -28.70
N ASP A 314 -8.92 2.03 -29.56
CA ASP A 314 -9.67 1.21 -30.52
C ASP A 314 -10.51 0.16 -29.80
N SER A 315 -11.82 0.27 -29.95
CA SER A 315 -12.78 -0.69 -29.38
C SER A 315 -12.63 -2.11 -29.96
N LYS A 316 -12.11 -2.24 -31.18
CA LYS A 316 -11.84 -3.54 -31.82
C LYS A 316 -10.67 -4.26 -31.16
N ALA A 317 -9.70 -3.54 -30.63
CA ALA A 317 -8.55 -4.10 -29.94
C ALA A 317 -8.91 -4.67 -28.54
N ARG A 318 -10.15 -4.47 -28.06
CA ARG A 318 -10.61 -4.90 -26.71
C ARG A 318 -9.61 -4.51 -25.61
N MET A 319 -9.00 -3.34 -25.75
CA MET A 319 -8.07 -2.82 -24.76
C MET A 319 -8.78 -2.68 -23.43
N SER A 320 -8.33 -3.45 -22.44
CA SER A 320 -8.93 -3.49 -21.12
C SER A 320 -7.95 -4.10 -20.12
N GLY A 321 -8.19 -3.83 -18.84
CA GLY A 321 -7.35 -4.34 -17.76
C GLY A 321 -5.98 -3.68 -17.70
N GLU A 322 -4.98 -4.44 -17.32
CA GLU A 322 -3.62 -4.00 -17.02
C GLU A 322 -2.76 -3.96 -18.28
N ILE A 323 -2.29 -2.77 -18.66
CA ILE A 323 -1.51 -2.54 -19.88
C ILE A 323 -0.19 -1.87 -19.52
N TYR A 324 0.92 -2.57 -19.69
CA TYR A 324 2.26 -2.04 -19.46
C TYR A 324 2.78 -1.31 -20.70
N SER A 325 3.19 -0.04 -20.49
CA SER A 325 3.66 0.80 -21.60
C SER A 325 5.17 1.02 -21.53
N ASN A 326 5.82 1.02 -22.71
CA ASN A 326 7.21 1.48 -22.85
C ASN A 326 7.31 2.98 -23.21
N THR A 327 6.19 3.71 -23.28
CA THR A 327 6.10 5.08 -23.82
C THR A 327 6.12 6.17 -22.74
N GLY A 328 6.41 5.85 -21.48
CA GLY A 328 6.39 6.81 -20.37
C GLY A 328 4.98 7.16 -19.84
N LEU A 329 3.93 6.49 -20.33
CA LEU A 329 2.58 6.55 -19.75
C LEU A 329 2.45 5.71 -18.48
N GLY A 330 3.47 4.93 -18.14
CA GLY A 330 3.41 4.03 -17.01
C GLY A 330 2.61 2.76 -17.29
N MET A 331 1.84 2.31 -16.31
CA MET A 331 0.87 1.24 -16.48
C MET A 331 -0.54 1.84 -16.57
N LEU A 332 -1.27 1.48 -17.61
CA LEU A 332 -2.65 1.90 -17.82
C LEU A 332 -3.59 0.81 -17.34
N TRP A 333 -4.63 1.22 -16.62
CA TRP A 333 -5.76 0.37 -16.31
C TRP A 333 -7.00 0.92 -17.01
N ILE A 334 -7.51 0.18 -18.00
CA ILE A 334 -8.66 0.61 -18.81
C ILE A 334 -9.92 -0.10 -18.32
N GLU A 335 -10.94 0.70 -18.00
CA GLU A 335 -12.26 0.23 -17.59
C GLU A 335 -13.36 0.95 -18.35
N PRO A 336 -14.42 0.24 -18.78
CA PRO A 336 -15.63 0.91 -19.21
C PRO A 336 -16.30 1.60 -18.02
N ALA A 337 -16.76 2.83 -18.20
CA ALA A 337 -17.50 3.52 -17.16
C ALA A 337 -18.87 2.89 -16.95
N LEU A 338 -19.32 2.77 -15.70
CA LEU A 338 -20.59 2.13 -15.34
C LEU A 338 -21.83 2.85 -15.89
N LYS A 339 -21.72 4.15 -16.27
CA LYS A 339 -22.83 5.00 -16.75
C LYS A 339 -22.60 5.55 -18.16
N GLY A 340 -21.79 4.87 -18.95
CA GLY A 340 -21.33 5.37 -20.25
C GLY A 340 -19.98 6.09 -20.14
N GLY A 341 -19.35 6.37 -21.27
CA GLY A 341 -17.98 6.87 -21.30
C GLY A 341 -16.95 5.77 -21.04
N ALA A 342 -15.77 6.17 -20.62
CA ALA A 342 -14.69 5.27 -20.28
C ALA A 342 -13.71 5.93 -19.30
N ASN A 343 -13.09 5.12 -18.46
CA ASN A 343 -12.05 5.56 -17.54
C ASN A 343 -10.73 4.87 -17.87
N VAL A 344 -9.66 5.65 -17.75
CA VAL A 344 -8.29 5.13 -17.76
C VAL A 344 -7.62 5.55 -16.47
N VAL A 345 -7.12 4.59 -15.71
CA VAL A 345 -6.25 4.86 -14.57
C VAL A 345 -4.81 4.73 -15.05
N ILE A 346 -4.08 5.83 -15.00
CA ILE A 346 -2.64 5.88 -15.27
C ILE A 346 -1.91 5.71 -13.96
N ASN A 347 -1.08 4.69 -13.86
CA ASN A 347 -0.23 4.43 -12.72
C ASN A 347 1.19 4.88 -13.05
N LEU A 348 1.57 6.02 -12.51
CA LEU A 348 2.93 6.53 -12.55
C LEU A 348 3.68 6.04 -11.33
N ALA A 349 4.78 5.32 -11.53
CA ALA A 349 5.54 4.73 -10.45
C ALA A 349 7.05 4.91 -10.64
N GLY A 350 7.82 4.74 -9.57
CA GLY A 350 9.26 4.87 -9.58
C GLY A 350 9.71 6.26 -10.06
N ASP A 351 10.67 6.30 -10.96
CA ASP A 351 11.22 7.56 -11.48
C ASP A 351 10.21 8.35 -12.32
N ASN A 352 9.23 7.68 -12.95
CA ASN A 352 8.15 8.40 -13.64
C ASN A 352 7.32 9.25 -12.66
N ALA A 353 7.01 8.72 -11.48
CA ALA A 353 6.32 9.50 -10.44
C ALA A 353 7.22 10.61 -9.86
N ARG A 354 8.53 10.34 -9.69
CA ARG A 354 9.50 11.32 -9.17
C ARG A 354 9.66 12.52 -10.09
N ILE A 355 9.77 12.30 -11.39
CA ILE A 355 9.86 13.37 -12.38
C ILE A 355 8.58 14.22 -12.37
N MET A 356 7.42 13.58 -12.23
CA MET A 356 6.12 14.26 -12.29
C MET A 356 5.74 14.98 -10.99
N GLN A 357 6.47 14.77 -9.89
CA GLN A 357 6.17 15.45 -8.63
C GLN A 357 6.32 16.98 -8.70
N ALA A 358 7.18 17.49 -9.60
CA ALA A 358 7.41 18.91 -9.78
C ALA A 358 6.20 19.64 -10.41
N PHE A 359 5.26 18.90 -11.00
CA PHE A 359 4.09 19.48 -11.64
C PHE A 359 2.93 19.62 -10.65
N GLY A 360 2.20 20.73 -10.74
CA GLY A 360 0.88 20.86 -10.12
C GLY A 360 -0.13 19.90 -10.78
N ASP A 361 -1.23 19.61 -10.10
CA ASP A 361 -2.20 18.60 -10.51
C ASP A 361 -2.70 18.77 -11.95
N LYS A 362 -3.09 20.01 -12.30
CA LYS A 362 -3.55 20.30 -13.66
C LYS A 362 -2.45 20.09 -14.71
N GLN A 363 -1.22 20.55 -14.42
CA GLN A 363 -0.09 20.37 -15.32
C GLN A 363 0.26 18.89 -15.51
N LEU A 364 0.21 18.09 -14.43
CA LEU A 364 0.43 16.65 -14.47
C LEU A 364 -0.57 15.97 -15.42
N VAL A 365 -1.87 16.29 -15.27
CA VAL A 365 -2.93 15.77 -16.13
C VAL A 365 -2.73 16.19 -17.58
N ASP A 366 -2.39 17.46 -17.83
CA ASP A 366 -2.10 17.96 -19.18
C ASP A 366 -0.90 17.22 -19.82
N GLN A 367 0.17 16.97 -19.07
CA GLN A 367 1.33 16.19 -19.55
C GLN A 367 0.95 14.75 -19.93
N VAL A 368 0.11 14.10 -19.14
CA VAL A 368 -0.37 12.74 -19.44
C VAL A 368 -1.29 12.75 -20.65
N LEU A 369 -2.20 13.72 -20.77
CA LEU A 369 -3.07 13.87 -21.94
C LEU A 369 -2.29 14.13 -23.23
N ILE A 370 -1.22 14.95 -23.19
CA ILE A 370 -0.33 15.18 -24.33
C ILE A 370 0.31 13.86 -24.79
N ARG A 371 0.82 13.07 -23.85
CA ARG A 371 1.40 11.75 -24.16
C ARG A 371 0.36 10.78 -24.72
N MET A 372 -0.86 10.78 -24.17
CA MET A 372 -1.95 9.96 -24.70
C MET A 372 -2.34 10.39 -26.12
N GLN A 373 -2.35 11.69 -26.44
CA GLN A 373 -2.71 12.18 -27.77
C GLN A 373 -1.73 11.71 -28.86
N ALA A 374 -0.48 11.39 -28.50
CA ALA A 374 0.46 10.81 -29.47
C ALA A 374 -0.03 9.46 -30.03
N PHE A 375 -0.82 8.71 -29.25
CA PHE A 375 -1.37 7.39 -29.66
C PHE A 375 -2.88 7.43 -29.88
N TYR A 376 -3.58 8.33 -29.18
CA TYR A 376 -5.03 8.51 -29.24
C TYR A 376 -5.37 9.98 -29.49
N PRO A 377 -5.30 10.46 -30.76
CA PRO A 377 -5.45 11.87 -31.11
C PRO A 377 -6.73 12.51 -30.56
N GLN A 378 -7.83 11.72 -30.45
CA GLN A 378 -9.11 12.17 -29.91
C GLN A 378 -9.15 12.33 -28.38
N ALA A 379 -8.10 11.95 -27.64
CA ALA A 379 -8.11 11.90 -26.18
C ALA A 379 -8.51 13.25 -25.54
N ARG A 380 -7.93 14.36 -25.99
CA ARG A 380 -8.24 15.69 -25.43
C ARG A 380 -9.68 16.12 -25.71
N GLY A 381 -10.21 15.83 -26.89
CA GLY A 381 -11.59 16.18 -27.27
C GLY A 381 -12.66 15.36 -26.53
N ALA A 382 -12.32 14.14 -26.14
CA ALA A 382 -13.21 13.25 -25.39
C ALA A 382 -13.07 13.40 -23.87
N PHE A 383 -12.03 14.06 -23.37
CA PHE A 383 -11.73 14.21 -21.95
C PHE A 383 -12.81 15.04 -21.24
N THR A 384 -13.27 14.55 -20.07
CA THR A 384 -14.33 15.19 -19.27
C THR A 384 -13.92 15.55 -17.85
N GLY A 385 -12.84 14.97 -17.33
CA GLY A 385 -12.37 15.25 -15.98
C GLY A 385 -11.38 14.21 -15.47
N TYR A 386 -10.91 14.41 -14.26
CA TYR A 386 -9.92 13.54 -13.64
C TYR A 386 -10.10 13.42 -12.13
N GLU A 387 -9.51 12.38 -11.58
CA GLU A 387 -9.26 12.21 -10.15
C GLU A 387 -7.78 11.87 -9.94
N LEU A 388 -7.19 12.38 -8.86
CA LEU A 388 -5.77 12.19 -8.56
C LEU A 388 -5.56 11.61 -7.17
N ARG A 389 -4.61 10.70 -7.08
CA ARG A 389 -4.02 10.27 -5.83
C ARG A 389 -2.50 10.33 -5.95
N ARG A 390 -1.90 11.25 -5.22
CA ARG A 390 -0.47 11.52 -5.26
C ARG A 390 0.20 11.12 -3.95
N SER A 391 0.45 9.81 -3.79
CA SER A 391 1.13 9.27 -2.61
C SER A 391 2.57 9.77 -2.50
N SER A 392 3.19 10.10 -3.63
CA SER A 392 4.56 10.58 -3.72
C SER A 392 4.80 11.90 -2.99
N ILE A 393 3.79 12.78 -2.96
CA ILE A 393 3.89 14.11 -2.33
C ILE A 393 3.14 14.21 -0.99
N ASP A 394 2.53 13.13 -0.49
CA ASP A 394 1.88 13.12 0.82
C ASP A 394 2.94 13.25 1.94
N PRO A 395 2.96 14.37 2.68
CA PRO A 395 3.98 14.62 3.70
C PRO A 395 3.87 13.69 4.92
N SER A 396 2.76 13.00 5.06
CA SER A 396 2.52 12.06 6.17
C SER A 396 3.00 10.65 5.87
N SER A 397 2.91 10.19 4.63
CA SER A 397 3.34 8.84 4.24
C SER A 397 4.77 8.81 3.68
N GLY A 398 5.15 9.82 2.93
CA GLY A 398 6.48 9.88 2.28
C GLY A 398 6.66 8.92 1.11
N GLY A 399 5.56 8.31 0.65
CA GLY A 399 5.50 7.35 -0.44
C GLY A 399 4.23 6.51 -0.38
N ALA A 400 4.07 5.62 -1.34
CA ALA A 400 2.87 4.79 -1.48
C ALA A 400 2.87 3.58 -0.54
N TYR A 401 3.98 2.88 -0.49
CA TYR A 401 4.15 1.63 0.28
C TYR A 401 5.63 1.30 0.46
N LEU A 402 5.91 0.35 1.36
CA LEU A 402 7.26 -0.14 1.60
C LEU A 402 7.87 -0.77 0.34
N ALA A 403 9.14 -0.43 0.07
CA ALA A 403 9.95 -1.04 -0.97
C ALA A 403 11.40 -1.12 -0.49
N PHE A 404 11.81 -2.26 0.05
CA PHE A 404 13.16 -2.41 0.59
C PHE A 404 14.24 -2.25 -0.49
N GLY A 405 15.16 -1.33 -0.22
CA GLY A 405 16.38 -1.14 -1.00
C GLY A 405 17.50 -2.08 -0.59
N PRO A 406 18.64 -2.04 -1.30
CA PRO A 406 19.81 -2.86 -0.99
C PRO A 406 20.27 -2.74 0.46
N GLY A 407 20.55 -3.88 1.11
CA GLY A 407 21.00 -3.99 2.49
C GLY A 407 19.94 -3.67 3.56
N GLN A 408 18.70 -3.44 3.18
CA GLN A 408 17.65 -3.07 4.13
C GLN A 408 16.92 -4.28 4.71
N ILE A 409 16.78 -5.37 3.96
CA ILE A 409 16.18 -6.61 4.49
C ILE A 409 17.04 -7.16 5.63
N SER A 410 18.34 -7.30 5.40
CA SER A 410 19.29 -7.80 6.40
C SER A 410 19.30 -7.00 7.70
N LYS A 411 18.96 -5.70 7.63
CA LYS A 411 18.98 -4.79 8.76
C LYS A 411 17.64 -4.62 9.45
N TYR A 412 16.53 -4.59 8.68
CA TYR A 412 15.26 -4.05 9.16
C TYR A 412 14.08 -5.01 8.99
N TRP A 413 14.26 -6.15 8.31
CA TRP A 413 13.22 -7.16 8.23
C TRP A 413 12.83 -7.63 9.63
N ARG A 414 11.55 -7.84 9.91
CA ARG A 414 11.03 -8.23 11.23
C ARG A 414 11.25 -7.24 12.38
N LEU A 415 11.95 -6.11 12.17
CA LEU A 415 12.25 -5.15 13.23
C LEU A 415 10.98 -4.62 13.92
N TRP A 416 9.94 -4.39 13.13
CA TRP A 416 8.68 -3.81 13.59
C TRP A 416 7.66 -4.85 14.09
N GLU A 417 7.93 -6.13 13.94
CA GLU A 417 7.09 -7.18 14.54
C GLU A 417 7.18 -7.18 16.07
N ARG A 418 8.28 -6.72 16.62
CA ARG A 418 8.53 -6.74 18.05
C ARG A 418 7.93 -5.51 18.72
N PRO A 419 7.02 -5.68 19.72
CA PRO A 419 6.57 -4.58 20.57
C PRO A 419 7.73 -3.90 21.30
N LEU A 420 7.56 -2.65 21.66
CA LEU A 420 8.43 -1.89 22.54
C LEU A 420 7.67 -1.65 23.85
N GLN A 421 7.90 -2.54 24.84
CA GLN A 421 7.16 -2.55 26.10
C GLN A 421 5.63 -2.58 25.85
N ARG A 422 4.90 -1.47 26.11
CA ARG A 422 3.45 -1.35 25.94
C ARG A 422 3.00 -0.88 24.55
N VAL A 423 3.94 -0.70 23.62
CA VAL A 423 3.66 -0.22 22.26
C VAL A 423 3.87 -1.35 21.25
N ALA A 424 2.80 -1.82 20.63
CA ALA A 424 2.84 -2.70 19.48
C ALA A 424 2.82 -1.89 18.17
N PHE A 425 3.40 -2.43 17.09
CA PHE A 425 3.48 -1.76 15.80
C PHE A 425 2.63 -2.47 14.77
N ALA A 426 1.87 -1.70 13.98
CA ALA A 426 1.10 -2.16 12.85
C ALA A 426 1.36 -1.28 11.62
N GLY A 427 0.95 -1.73 10.47
CA GLY A 427 1.17 -1.07 9.18
C GLY A 427 1.70 -2.07 8.16
N GLU A 428 1.44 -1.83 6.87
CA GLU A 428 1.90 -2.73 5.80
C GLU A 428 3.42 -2.96 5.83
N HIS A 429 4.18 -1.97 6.33
CA HIS A 429 5.63 -2.00 6.47
C HIS A 429 6.12 -2.87 7.64
N THR A 430 5.23 -3.38 8.46
CA THR A 430 5.54 -4.24 9.60
C THR A 430 5.17 -5.70 9.36
N ASP A 431 4.53 -6.02 8.22
CA ASP A 431 4.23 -7.40 7.84
C ASP A 431 5.41 -8.04 7.11
N THR A 432 5.70 -9.30 7.42
CA THR A 432 6.85 -10.03 6.88
C THR A 432 6.51 -10.96 5.73
N LEU A 433 5.22 -11.14 5.43
CA LEU A 433 4.80 -11.98 4.32
C LEU A 433 4.32 -11.15 3.12
N TYR A 434 3.48 -10.16 3.38
CA TYR A 434 2.90 -9.29 2.35
C TYR A 434 3.21 -7.79 2.60
N PRO A 435 4.49 -7.40 2.81
CA PRO A 435 4.83 -5.99 3.01
C PRO A 435 4.39 -5.16 1.80
N GLY A 436 3.98 -3.92 2.04
CA GLY A 436 3.57 -3.01 0.97
C GLY A 436 2.15 -3.23 0.43
N THR A 437 1.34 -4.12 1.02
CA THR A 437 0.02 -4.50 0.49
C THR A 437 -1.13 -4.26 1.46
N LEU A 438 -2.37 -4.29 0.95
CA LEU A 438 -3.58 -4.27 1.78
C LEU A 438 -3.64 -5.49 2.71
N GLU A 439 -3.29 -6.66 2.20
CA GLU A 439 -3.23 -7.91 2.98
C GLU A 439 -2.25 -7.77 4.15
N GLY A 440 -1.04 -7.23 3.90
CA GLY A 440 -0.05 -6.98 4.95
C GLY A 440 -0.51 -5.97 5.99
N ALA A 441 -1.25 -4.94 5.58
CA ALA A 441 -1.84 -3.98 6.51
C ALA A 441 -2.83 -4.65 7.46
N LEU A 442 -3.76 -5.45 6.94
CA LEU A 442 -4.75 -6.19 7.75
C LEU A 442 -4.06 -7.19 8.71
N ARG A 443 -3.13 -7.99 8.18
CA ARG A 443 -2.36 -8.98 8.95
C ARG A 443 -1.57 -8.34 10.09
N SER A 444 -0.91 -7.22 9.81
CA SER A 444 -0.15 -6.48 10.83
C SER A 444 -1.05 -5.93 11.94
N GLY A 445 -2.25 -5.45 11.60
CA GLY A 445 -3.25 -5.01 12.57
C GLY A 445 -3.73 -6.14 13.48
N GLN A 446 -4.07 -7.29 12.89
CA GLN A 446 -4.47 -8.49 13.63
C GLN A 446 -3.34 -9.01 14.53
N ARG A 447 -2.10 -9.04 14.04
CA ARG A 447 -0.92 -9.39 14.82
C ARG A 447 -0.73 -8.43 15.99
N ALA A 448 -0.77 -7.11 15.77
CA ALA A 448 -0.58 -6.12 16.82
C ALA A 448 -1.65 -6.23 17.91
N ALA A 449 -2.91 -6.46 17.56
CA ALA A 449 -3.98 -6.72 18.51
C ALA A 449 -3.72 -7.99 19.34
N THR A 450 -3.25 -9.06 18.72
CA THR A 450 -2.87 -10.30 19.41
C THR A 450 -1.68 -10.09 20.34
N GLN A 451 -0.72 -9.26 19.94
CA GLN A 451 0.43 -8.91 20.76
C GLN A 451 0.02 -8.10 21.99
N VAL A 452 -0.84 -7.09 21.82
CA VAL A 452 -1.37 -6.30 22.95
C VAL A 452 -2.13 -7.20 23.92
N GLN A 453 -2.97 -8.10 23.44
CA GLN A 453 -3.64 -9.10 24.27
C GLN A 453 -2.62 -9.97 25.02
N GLY A 454 -1.60 -10.47 24.33
CA GLY A 454 -0.56 -11.29 24.99
C GLY A 454 0.24 -10.51 26.04
N LEU A 455 0.55 -9.23 25.78
CA LEU A 455 1.23 -8.37 26.76
C LEU A 455 0.38 -8.17 28.04
N SER A 456 -0.94 -8.02 27.91
CA SER A 456 -1.83 -7.92 29.07
C SER A 456 -1.91 -9.22 29.89
N GLU A 457 -1.66 -10.35 29.23
CA GLU A 457 -1.56 -11.67 29.83
C GLU A 457 -0.15 -12.00 30.38
N GLY A 458 0.79 -11.03 30.36
CA GLY A 458 2.16 -11.20 30.82
C GLY A 458 3.11 -11.90 29.84
N LYS A 459 2.71 -12.09 28.55
CA LYS A 459 3.62 -12.64 27.54
C LYS A 459 4.72 -11.63 27.20
N SER A 460 5.96 -12.10 27.09
CA SER A 460 7.07 -11.32 26.57
C SER A 460 7.30 -11.64 25.10
N TYR A 461 7.67 -10.64 24.34
CA TYR A 461 8.05 -10.77 22.92
C TYR A 461 9.55 -10.49 22.77
N GLU A 462 10.35 -11.51 23.11
CA GLU A 462 11.80 -11.44 22.95
C GLU A 462 12.21 -11.25 21.49
N PRO A 463 13.35 -10.58 21.23
CA PRO A 463 13.88 -10.50 19.88
C PRO A 463 14.16 -11.91 19.37
N VAL A 464 13.64 -12.24 18.19
CA VAL A 464 14.18 -13.37 17.46
C VAL A 464 15.64 -13.02 17.19
N LYS A 465 16.56 -13.65 17.93
CA LYS A 465 17.99 -13.55 17.63
C LYS A 465 18.14 -14.06 16.21
N ALA A 466 18.44 -13.16 15.29
CA ALA A 466 18.92 -13.59 13.97
C ALA A 466 20.08 -14.55 14.24
N PRO A 467 20.09 -15.76 13.67
CA PRO A 467 21.25 -16.61 13.76
C PRO A 467 22.44 -15.77 13.28
N PRO A 468 23.60 -15.81 13.96
CA PRO A 468 24.77 -15.13 13.47
C PRO A 468 25.00 -15.57 12.03
N PRO A 469 25.33 -14.66 11.09
CA PRO A 469 25.58 -15.04 9.73
C PRO A 469 26.67 -16.12 9.76
N LYS A 470 26.30 -17.36 9.41
CA LYS A 470 27.30 -18.40 9.15
C LYS A 470 28.19 -17.85 8.05
N ALA A 471 29.50 -17.87 8.28
CA ALA A 471 30.46 -17.60 7.24
C ALA A 471 30.08 -18.45 6.01
N PRO A 472 30.12 -17.91 4.79
CA PRO A 472 29.79 -18.68 3.60
C PRO A 472 30.66 -19.92 3.57
N GLU A 473 30.03 -21.09 3.66
CA GLU A 473 30.73 -22.36 3.42
C GLU A 473 31.22 -22.34 1.97
N PRO A 474 32.46 -22.80 1.71
CA PRO A 474 32.95 -22.85 0.36
C PRO A 474 32.01 -23.70 -0.49
N VAL A 475 31.43 -23.10 -1.50
CA VAL A 475 30.46 -23.72 -2.41
C VAL A 475 31.16 -24.89 -3.11
N LYS A 476 30.80 -26.12 -2.76
CA LYS A 476 31.15 -27.29 -3.56
C LYS A 476 30.48 -27.13 -4.93
N GLU A 477 31.28 -27.11 -5.97
CA GLU A 477 30.80 -27.03 -7.36
C GLU A 477 29.83 -28.21 -7.62
N SER A 478 28.54 -27.90 -7.70
CA SER A 478 27.53 -28.80 -8.23
C SER A 478 27.03 -28.22 -9.56
N ASN A 479 27.27 -28.96 -10.63
CA ASN A 479 26.73 -28.65 -11.95
C ASN A 479 25.21 -28.74 -11.91
N GLY A 480 24.52 -27.58 -11.91
CA GLY A 480 23.07 -27.49 -12.00
C GLY A 480 22.39 -27.29 -10.63
N GLY A 481 22.26 -26.07 -10.18
CA GLY A 481 21.56 -25.66 -8.96
C GLY A 481 21.96 -24.25 -8.54
N ILE A 482 21.53 -23.82 -7.36
CA ILE A 482 21.83 -22.51 -6.75
C ILE A 482 23.32 -22.15 -6.86
N GLY A 483 24.25 -23.13 -6.75
CA GLY A 483 25.69 -22.94 -6.91
C GLY A 483 26.08 -22.40 -8.28
N GLY A 484 25.50 -22.89 -9.36
CA GLY A 484 25.72 -22.37 -10.72
C GLY A 484 25.19 -20.95 -10.90
N PHE A 485 24.05 -20.64 -10.29
CA PHE A 485 23.48 -19.29 -10.30
C PHE A 485 24.41 -18.28 -9.59
N PHE A 486 24.90 -18.62 -8.39
CA PHE A 486 25.82 -17.75 -7.65
C PHE A 486 27.20 -17.65 -8.31
N SER A 487 27.71 -18.73 -8.91
CA SER A 487 28.93 -18.69 -9.71
C SER A 487 28.81 -17.73 -10.89
N ASN A 488 27.68 -17.73 -11.59
CA ASN A 488 27.41 -16.78 -12.67
C ASN A 488 27.10 -15.38 -12.18
N LEU A 489 26.57 -15.23 -10.97
CA LEU A 489 26.24 -13.93 -10.39
C LEU A 489 27.46 -13.20 -9.79
N PHE A 490 28.40 -13.98 -9.20
CA PHE A 490 29.58 -13.45 -8.49
C PHE A 490 30.91 -13.95 -9.08
N GLY A 491 30.89 -14.96 -9.94
CA GLY A 491 32.05 -15.48 -10.63
C GLY A 491 32.51 -14.51 -11.71
N GLY A 492 33.51 -13.71 -11.40
CA GLY A 492 34.32 -13.13 -12.45
C GLY A 492 34.87 -14.26 -13.30
N SER A 493 34.84 -14.11 -14.62
CA SER A 493 35.46 -15.02 -15.56
C SER A 493 36.84 -15.44 -15.05
N LYS A 494 36.99 -16.74 -14.72
CA LYS A 494 38.31 -17.34 -14.63
C LYS A 494 38.90 -17.31 -16.04
N ALA A 495 39.61 -16.21 -16.36
CA ALA A 495 40.63 -16.32 -17.36
C ALA A 495 41.72 -17.21 -16.75
N GLU A 496 41.89 -18.41 -17.27
CA GLU A 496 43.09 -19.21 -16.99
C GLU A 496 44.32 -18.34 -17.27
N PRO A 497 45.30 -18.27 -16.35
CA PRO A 497 46.52 -17.58 -16.64
C PRO A 497 47.27 -18.33 -17.73
N LYS A 498 47.31 -17.79 -18.95
CA LYS A 498 48.33 -18.18 -19.94
C LYS A 498 49.71 -18.02 -19.31
N PRO A 499 50.64 -18.97 -19.54
CA PRO A 499 52.02 -18.82 -19.06
C PRO A 499 52.59 -17.49 -19.54
N ALA A 500 53.17 -16.77 -18.63
CA ALA A 500 53.76 -15.47 -18.88
C ALA A 500 54.87 -15.57 -19.94
N GLU A 501 54.63 -15.03 -21.11
CA GLU A 501 55.65 -14.66 -22.07
C GLU A 501 56.37 -13.43 -21.50
N LYS A 502 57.70 -13.54 -21.38
CA LYS A 502 58.54 -12.48 -20.81
C LYS A 502 58.30 -11.18 -21.57
N ALA A 503 57.78 -10.19 -20.88
CA ALA A 503 57.66 -8.84 -21.40
C ALA A 503 59.07 -8.22 -21.61
N PRO A 504 59.28 -7.46 -22.69
CA PRO A 504 60.50 -6.68 -22.87
C PRO A 504 60.54 -5.55 -21.85
N GLU A 505 61.75 -5.33 -21.33
CA GLU A 505 62.13 -4.28 -20.37
C GLU A 505 61.72 -2.90 -20.91
N VAL A 506 60.71 -2.29 -20.30
CA VAL A 506 60.30 -0.92 -20.65
C VAL A 506 61.08 0.06 -19.80
N ALA A 507 61.80 0.97 -20.48
CA ALA A 507 62.48 2.09 -19.87
C ALA A 507 61.58 2.94 -18.98
N PRO A 508 62.09 3.54 -17.89
CA PRO A 508 61.27 4.30 -16.95
C PRO A 508 60.60 5.50 -17.64
N ALA A 509 59.30 5.62 -17.42
CA ALA A 509 58.47 6.73 -17.91
C ALA A 509 58.93 8.05 -17.28
N PRO A 510 58.91 9.17 -18.03
CA PRO A 510 59.23 10.49 -17.48
C PRO A 510 58.19 10.91 -16.42
N ALA A 511 58.66 11.61 -15.39
CA ALA A 511 57.86 12.11 -14.28
C ALA A 511 56.64 12.92 -14.77
N PRO A 512 55.50 12.80 -14.12
CA PRO A 512 54.30 13.54 -14.50
C PRO A 512 54.53 15.05 -14.32
N ALA A 513 54.08 15.82 -15.31
CA ALA A 513 54.09 17.28 -15.27
C ALA A 513 53.26 17.80 -14.08
N PRO A 514 53.67 18.90 -13.43
CA PRO A 514 52.89 19.44 -12.31
C PRO A 514 51.49 19.86 -12.75
N ALA A 515 50.52 19.54 -11.91
CA ALA A 515 49.11 19.90 -12.13
C ALA A 515 48.93 21.43 -12.28
N PRO A 516 48.03 21.91 -13.13
CA PRO A 516 47.77 23.33 -13.27
C PRO A 516 47.27 23.90 -11.95
N VAL A 517 47.95 24.97 -11.48
CA VAL A 517 47.56 25.72 -10.28
C VAL A 517 46.21 26.40 -10.55
N THR A 518 45.19 26.02 -9.84
CA THR A 518 43.93 26.74 -9.84
C THR A 518 44.14 28.14 -9.26
N PRO A 519 43.66 29.20 -9.91
CA PRO A 519 43.73 30.56 -9.33
C PRO A 519 42.90 30.63 -8.03
N PRO A 520 43.34 31.46 -7.07
CA PRO A 520 42.59 31.64 -5.82
C PRO A 520 41.19 32.15 -6.08
N PRO A 521 40.18 31.75 -5.27
CA PRO A 521 38.84 32.24 -5.43
C PRO A 521 38.80 33.75 -5.19
N ALA A 522 38.01 34.46 -6.02
CA ALA A 522 37.74 35.88 -5.90
C ALA A 522 37.13 36.18 -4.51
N PRO A 523 37.45 37.34 -3.91
CA PRO A 523 36.92 37.68 -2.60
C PRO A 523 35.38 37.75 -2.64
N VAL A 524 34.77 37.05 -1.70
CA VAL A 524 33.35 37.10 -1.44
C VAL A 524 33.02 38.52 -0.98
N VAL A 525 32.27 39.25 -1.78
CA VAL A 525 31.69 40.53 -1.41
C VAL A 525 30.55 40.22 -0.45
N GLU A 526 30.74 40.56 0.82
CA GLU A 526 29.75 40.51 1.86
C GLU A 526 28.60 41.50 1.50
N PRO A 527 27.33 41.10 1.53
CA PRO A 527 26.23 42.07 1.28
C PRO A 527 26.17 43.09 2.43
N ALA A 528 26.28 44.36 2.06
CA ALA A 528 26.22 45.49 2.97
C ALA A 528 24.92 45.46 3.79
N LYS A 529 25.02 45.60 5.10
CA LYS A 529 23.91 45.86 6.02
C LYS A 529 23.12 47.09 5.57
N PRO A 530 21.76 47.04 5.59
CA PRO A 530 20.97 48.25 5.34
C PRO A 530 21.21 49.29 6.44
N ALA A 531 21.57 50.48 6.01
CA ALA A 531 21.75 51.63 6.87
C ALA A 531 20.40 52.02 7.51
N VAL A 532 20.45 52.19 8.83
CA VAL A 532 19.38 52.78 9.63
C VAL A 532 19.34 54.28 9.30
N THR A 533 18.28 54.75 8.64
CA THR A 533 18.00 56.17 8.49
C THR A 533 17.07 56.64 9.59
N GLU A 534 17.57 57.56 10.38
CA GLU A 534 16.88 58.35 11.38
C GLU A 534 15.76 59.24 10.77
N PRO A 535 14.68 59.58 11.50
CA PRO A 535 13.52 60.26 10.92
C PRO A 535 13.74 61.77 10.84
N ALA A 536 13.63 62.35 9.65
CA ALA A 536 13.62 63.77 9.43
C ALA A 536 12.21 64.36 9.57
N LYS A 537 12.22 65.55 10.16
CA LYS A 537 11.14 66.44 10.65
C LYS A 537 10.05 66.79 9.63
N LYS A 538 8.85 66.99 10.19
CA LYS A 538 7.63 67.59 9.64
C LYS A 538 7.81 68.96 8.94
N ALA A 539 7.06 69.18 7.84
CA ALA A 539 6.27 70.37 7.55
C ALA A 539 5.52 70.26 6.22
N PRO A 540 4.50 71.10 5.87
CA PRO A 540 3.12 70.92 6.30
C PRO A 540 2.11 70.73 5.12
N ALA A 541 0.89 70.44 5.51
CA ALA A 541 -0.32 70.19 4.75
C ALA A 541 -0.62 71.04 3.51
N LYS A 542 -1.18 70.42 2.45
CA LYS A 542 -2.16 71.09 1.57
C LYS A 542 -3.37 70.24 1.37
N LYS A 543 -4.51 70.88 1.46
CA LYS A 543 -5.90 70.52 1.60
C LYS A 543 -6.45 69.68 0.41
N GLU A 544 -7.41 68.85 0.78
CA GLU A 544 -8.54 68.20 0.12
C GLU A 544 -9.15 68.87 -1.13
N PRO A 545 -9.99 68.16 -1.91
CA PRO A 545 -11.35 67.97 -1.46
C PRO A 545 -12.00 66.61 -1.62
N ALA A 546 -12.94 66.38 -0.72
CA ALA A 546 -13.84 65.28 -0.51
C ALA A 546 -14.82 65.03 -1.67
N LYS A 547 -15.20 63.71 -1.83
CA LYS A 547 -16.54 63.33 -2.32
C LYS A 547 -16.98 62.04 -1.67
N LYS A 548 -17.81 62.15 -0.67
CA LYS A 548 -19.18 61.66 -0.46
C LYS A 548 -19.43 60.17 -0.62
N GLU A 549 -19.58 59.57 0.55
CA GLU A 549 -20.49 58.42 0.82
C GLU A 549 -21.95 58.81 0.57
N PRO A 550 -22.82 57.84 0.32
CA PRO A 550 -24.03 57.81 1.15
C PRO A 550 -24.33 56.41 1.76
N ALA A 551 -24.41 56.44 3.04
CA ALA A 551 -25.44 56.05 4.02
C ALA A 551 -26.22 54.71 3.81
N LYS A 552 -26.14 53.94 4.89
CA LYS A 552 -27.06 52.90 5.38
C LYS A 552 -28.54 53.25 5.27
N LYS A 553 -29.36 52.23 4.95
CA LYS A 553 -30.71 52.09 5.51
C LYS A 553 -31.06 50.60 5.66
N GLU A 554 -31.10 50.13 6.88
CA GLU A 554 -32.10 49.15 7.32
C GLU A 554 -33.44 49.86 7.48
N PRO A 555 -34.58 49.17 7.23
CA PRO A 555 -35.42 48.86 8.35
C PRO A 555 -36.25 47.54 8.29
N ALA A 556 -36.41 47.00 9.49
CA ALA A 556 -37.63 46.58 10.17
C ALA A 556 -38.58 45.48 9.57
N LYS A 557 -38.76 44.49 10.42
CA LYS A 557 -39.84 43.53 10.63
C LYS A 557 -41.27 43.93 10.23
N LYS A 558 -42.04 42.94 9.68
CA LYS A 558 -43.40 42.56 10.02
C LYS A 558 -43.75 41.27 9.26
N ALA A 559 -44.00 40.19 9.88
CA ALA A 559 -45.14 39.52 10.48
C ALA A 559 -46.27 39.14 9.49
N ALA A 560 -46.45 37.76 9.41
CA ALA A 560 -47.70 37.01 9.34
C ALA A 560 -48.67 37.19 8.15
N ALA A 561 -48.91 36.05 7.46
CA ALA A 561 -50.23 35.41 7.41
C ALA A 561 -50.28 34.26 6.36
N LYS A 562 -50.65 33.09 6.80
CA LYS A 562 -51.33 32.09 5.97
C LYS A 562 -52.77 32.55 5.70
N PRO A 563 -53.47 32.13 4.61
CA PRO A 563 -54.25 30.93 4.64
C PRO A 563 -54.35 30.13 3.30
N ALA A 564 -54.41 28.84 3.37
CA ALA A 564 -55.54 27.92 3.21
C ALA A 564 -56.15 27.76 1.81
N ALA A 565 -55.98 26.53 1.31
CA ALA A 565 -56.95 25.60 0.71
C ALA A 565 -57.81 26.05 -0.48
N THR A 566 -57.81 25.24 -1.52
CA THR A 566 -58.97 24.41 -1.94
C THR A 566 -58.72 23.65 -3.27
N HIS A 567 -58.94 22.36 -3.22
CA HIS A 567 -59.71 21.48 -4.11
C HIS A 567 -59.62 21.60 -5.64
N LYS A 568 -59.20 20.49 -6.32
CA LYS A 568 -60.14 19.54 -6.98
C LYS A 568 -59.37 18.54 -7.84
N ALA A 569 -59.54 17.26 -7.54
CA ALA A 569 -59.60 16.22 -8.56
C ALA A 569 -61.04 16.21 -9.13
N PRO A 570 -61.32 15.68 -10.30
CA PRO A 570 -61.45 14.28 -10.61
C PRO A 570 -61.03 13.97 -12.08
N ALA A 571 -61.01 12.82 -12.63
CA ALA A 571 -61.82 11.63 -12.61
C ALA A 571 -61.15 10.49 -13.40
N LYS A 572 -61.56 9.31 -13.06
CA LYS A 572 -61.32 8.00 -13.67
C LYS A 572 -61.70 7.93 -15.14
N THR A 573 -61.01 7.06 -15.90
CA THR A 573 -61.67 6.11 -16.79
C THR A 573 -60.85 4.82 -16.88
N ASP A 574 -61.58 3.74 -16.71
CA ASP A 574 -61.22 2.34 -16.83
C ASP A 574 -60.88 1.95 -18.26
N ALA A 575 -60.02 0.94 -18.41
CA ALA A 575 -60.27 -0.25 -19.22
C ALA A 575 -59.06 -1.19 -19.21
N ALA A 576 -59.15 -2.24 -18.48
CA ALA A 576 -59.32 -3.64 -18.89
C ALA A 576 -58.13 -4.38 -19.48
N LYS A 577 -57.65 -5.34 -18.65
CA LYS A 577 -57.33 -6.75 -18.95
C LYS A 577 -56.54 -7.11 -20.21
N LYS A 578 -55.37 -7.72 -20.01
CA LYS A 578 -55.14 -9.12 -20.39
C LYS A 578 -53.73 -9.56 -19.96
N ALA A 579 -53.65 -10.53 -19.08
CA ALA A 579 -52.54 -11.46 -19.00
C ALA A 579 -52.75 -12.57 -20.05
N PRO A 580 -51.67 -13.15 -20.59
CA PRO A 580 -51.68 -14.56 -20.91
C PRO A 580 -50.44 -15.30 -20.40
N ALA A 581 -50.72 -16.38 -19.73
CA ALA A 581 -50.44 -17.77 -20.09
C ALA A 581 -48.98 -18.22 -20.14
N LYS A 582 -48.69 -19.13 -19.19
CA LYS A 582 -47.57 -20.09 -19.17
C LYS A 582 -47.59 -21.04 -20.37
N PRO A 583 -46.44 -21.49 -20.87
CA PRO A 583 -46.34 -22.65 -21.74
C PRO A 583 -46.07 -23.93 -20.94
N PRO A 584 -46.36 -25.12 -21.53
CA PRO A 584 -46.44 -26.38 -20.84
C PRO A 584 -45.07 -27.10 -20.74
N ALA A 585 -44.99 -27.93 -19.72
CA ALA A 585 -44.00 -28.99 -19.53
C ALA A 585 -44.37 -30.20 -20.39
N ASP A 586 -43.37 -30.89 -20.89
CA ASP A 586 -43.30 -32.35 -21.09
C ASP A 586 -41.90 -32.68 -21.61
N LYS A 587 -41.20 -33.67 -21.21
CA LYS A 587 -41.26 -34.99 -20.65
C LYS A 587 -39.84 -35.54 -20.46
N ALA A 588 -39.72 -36.24 -19.40
CA ALA A 588 -38.59 -37.07 -19.00
C ALA A 588 -38.21 -38.13 -20.02
N ALA A 589 -36.88 -38.44 -20.04
CA ALA A 589 -36.38 -39.79 -20.20
C ALA A 589 -34.92 -39.90 -19.68
N THR A 590 -34.76 -40.59 -18.61
CA THR A 590 -33.58 -41.39 -18.20
C THR A 590 -34.04 -42.86 -18.33
N PRO A 591 -33.16 -43.90 -18.31
CA PRO A 591 -31.73 -44.03 -18.12
C PRO A 591 -31.08 -45.09 -19.07
N ALA A 592 -29.76 -45.23 -19.05
CA ALA A 592 -29.14 -46.56 -18.94
C ALA A 592 -27.62 -46.44 -18.73
N ALA A 593 -27.20 -47.18 -17.74
CA ALA A 593 -25.87 -47.49 -17.34
C ALA A 593 -25.19 -48.45 -18.33
N SER A 594 -23.85 -48.39 -18.42
CA SER A 594 -22.97 -49.58 -18.36
C SER A 594 -21.50 -49.12 -18.49
N ALA A 595 -20.73 -49.35 -17.46
CA ALA A 595 -19.33 -49.77 -17.57
C ALA A 595 -19.31 -51.30 -17.84
N PRO A 596 -18.22 -51.99 -18.18
CA PRO A 596 -16.84 -51.79 -17.73
C PRO A 596 -15.72 -52.19 -18.74
N ALA A 597 -14.51 -51.85 -18.32
CA ALA A 597 -13.25 -52.63 -18.33
C ALA A 597 -12.59 -53.05 -19.65
N SER A 598 -11.35 -52.78 -19.74
CA SER A 598 -10.13 -53.61 -19.73
C SER A 598 -9.16 -53.38 -20.89
N ASP A 599 -7.97 -53.11 -20.42
CA ASP A 599 -6.68 -53.78 -20.79
C ASP A 599 -5.99 -53.50 -22.11
N SER A 600 -4.82 -53.03 -21.88
CA SER A 600 -3.50 -53.54 -22.30
C SER A 600 -2.81 -52.91 -23.51
N LYS A 601 -1.62 -52.46 -23.16
CA LYS A 601 -0.32 -52.61 -23.86
C LYS A 601 -0.18 -52.07 -25.29
N ASN A 602 0.57 -51.01 -25.46
CA ASN A 602 2.01 -51.07 -25.80
C ASN A 602 2.63 -49.71 -25.53
#